data_ac6e1f54dfcb361eae5c5be8fb4d0abb
#
_entry.id   ac6e1f54dfcb361eae5c5be8fb4d0abb
#
_cell.length_a   1.000
_cell.length_b   1.000
_cell.length_c   1.000
_cell.angle_alpha   90.00
_cell.angle_beta   90.00
_cell.angle_gamma   90.00
#
_symmetry.space_group_name_H-M   'P 1'
#
loop_
_entity.id
_entity.type
_entity.pdbx_description
1 polymer ?
#
loop_
_entity_poly.entity_id
_entity_poly.type
_entity_poly.pdbx_seq_one_letter_code
_entity_poly.pdbx_strand_id
1 'polypeptide(L)'
;MIKTDILIIGAGIAGISAASTAAEAGKRVMMVDREEGFGGVLRQCSHRGFGDNMTGPEYVQLLMGDFPKSVDCRFNATVLEVREDKTALISQKGKGLFEVCFSQLLLCTGCMEITAGMLPMGGTRPKGVYTAGEAQLMSFKGEGFKSPVVILGSGDLGLIMARQLKEQGCDIACIVEKNDAPGAMARNRGILNEVPLILNSTVPEVQGAPALQSVTVQNLISGESKIIPCATLLIAAGLKCDRALVRGLDHKDWISYCGNCHKIYPMVEGLAADSVSTARAVCERI
;
A
#
# COMPACT_ATOMS: atom_id res chain seq x y z
N MET A 1 29.67 7.13 11.86
CA MET A 1 28.73 7.49 10.75
C MET A 1 29.00 6.55 9.58
N ILE A 2 27.97 5.83 9.13
CA ILE A 2 28.05 4.91 7.99
C ILE A 2 27.95 5.74 6.71
N LYS A 3 28.69 5.34 5.63
CA LYS A 3 28.63 6.03 4.34
C LYS A 3 28.20 5.08 3.24
N THR A 4 27.23 5.51 2.44
CA THR A 4 26.74 4.80 1.26
C THR A 4 26.61 5.76 0.07
N ASP A 5 26.63 5.26 -1.15
CA ASP A 5 26.39 6.11 -2.33
C ASP A 5 24.88 6.36 -2.49
N ILE A 6 24.08 5.30 -2.33
CA ILE A 6 22.63 5.37 -2.43
C ILE A 6 21.99 4.80 -1.16
N LEU A 7 21.14 5.60 -0.51
CA LEU A 7 20.24 5.15 0.54
C LEU A 7 18.86 4.87 -0.08
N ILE A 8 18.34 3.65 0.10
CA ILE A 8 17.02 3.24 -0.35
C ILE A 8 16.13 3.03 0.88
N ILE A 9 14.98 3.70 0.93
CA ILE A 9 14.03 3.59 2.03
C ILE A 9 12.78 2.84 1.57
N GLY A 10 12.61 1.63 2.07
CA GLY A 10 11.57 0.67 1.72
C GLY A 10 12.10 -0.52 0.93
N ALA A 11 11.83 -1.74 1.42
CA ALA A 11 12.21 -3.02 0.82
C ALA A 11 11.03 -3.74 0.15
N GLY A 12 10.03 -2.97 -0.34
CA GLY A 12 9.01 -3.46 -1.25
C GLY A 12 9.57 -3.68 -2.65
N ILE A 13 8.72 -4.02 -3.62
CA ILE A 13 9.13 -4.28 -5.01
C ILE A 13 9.94 -3.14 -5.61
N ALA A 14 9.53 -1.89 -5.34
CA ALA A 14 10.28 -0.72 -5.81
C ALA A 14 11.70 -0.69 -5.28
N GLY A 15 11.88 -0.89 -3.97
CA GLY A 15 13.19 -0.89 -3.34
C GLY A 15 14.07 -2.07 -3.79
N ILE A 16 13.50 -3.27 -3.91
CA ILE A 16 14.20 -4.46 -4.43
C ILE A 16 14.73 -4.19 -5.84
N SER A 17 13.85 -3.73 -6.75
CA SER A 17 14.24 -3.45 -8.15
C SER A 17 15.29 -2.34 -8.25
N ALA A 18 15.12 -1.27 -7.46
CA ALA A 18 16.07 -0.16 -7.45
C ALA A 18 17.43 -0.57 -6.85
N ALA A 19 17.43 -1.36 -5.78
CA ALA A 19 18.65 -1.82 -5.12
C ALA A 19 19.45 -2.77 -6.01
N SER A 20 18.78 -3.73 -6.68
CA SER A 20 19.45 -4.62 -7.65
C SER A 20 20.10 -3.81 -8.76
N THR A 21 19.36 -2.91 -9.39
CA THR A 21 19.88 -2.04 -10.48
C THR A 21 21.06 -1.21 -10.05
N ALA A 22 21.01 -0.59 -8.87
CA ALA A 22 22.10 0.26 -8.37
C ALA A 22 23.34 -0.55 -7.99
N ALA A 23 23.15 -1.73 -7.39
CA ALA A 23 24.27 -2.62 -7.04
C ALA A 23 24.95 -3.21 -8.28
N GLU A 24 24.19 -3.59 -9.32
CA GLU A 24 24.71 -4.03 -10.62
C GLU A 24 25.52 -2.92 -11.32
N ALA A 25 25.15 -1.65 -11.11
CA ALA A 25 25.90 -0.49 -11.58
C ALA A 25 27.16 -0.18 -10.71
N GLY A 26 27.52 -1.07 -9.76
CA GLY A 26 28.70 -0.95 -8.92
C GLY A 26 28.60 0.08 -7.79
N LYS A 27 27.41 0.58 -7.46
CA LYS A 27 27.21 1.55 -6.38
C LYS A 27 27.12 0.84 -5.02
N ARG A 28 27.61 1.50 -3.97
CA ARG A 28 27.38 1.07 -2.59
C ARG A 28 25.95 1.43 -2.19
N VAL A 29 25.15 0.42 -1.93
CA VAL A 29 23.72 0.57 -1.62
C VAL A 29 23.44 0.14 -0.19
N MET A 30 22.76 1.00 0.56
CA MET A 30 22.11 0.63 1.81
C MET A 30 20.59 0.70 1.61
N MET A 31 19.89 -0.38 1.94
CA MET A 31 18.44 -0.45 1.94
C MET A 31 17.90 -0.62 3.36
N VAL A 32 16.94 0.20 3.73
CA VAL A 32 16.36 0.25 5.09
C VAL A 32 14.86 -0.02 5.02
N ASP A 33 14.36 -0.93 5.83
CA ASP A 33 12.92 -1.17 5.99
C ASP A 33 12.56 -1.39 7.47
N ARG A 34 11.40 -0.85 7.85
CA ARG A 34 10.83 -1.03 9.20
C ARG A 34 10.37 -2.46 9.47
N GLU A 35 10.00 -3.19 8.42
CA GLU A 35 9.59 -4.59 8.49
C GLU A 35 10.80 -5.51 8.67
N GLU A 36 10.53 -6.78 8.93
CA GLU A 36 11.56 -7.80 9.19
C GLU A 36 12.20 -8.39 7.93
N GLY A 37 11.72 -8.03 6.72
CA GLY A 37 12.20 -8.61 5.47
C GLY A 37 11.64 -7.93 4.23
N PHE A 38 12.01 -8.49 3.10
CA PHE A 38 11.64 -8.02 1.77
C PHE A 38 10.17 -8.20 1.44
N GLY A 39 9.68 -7.41 0.47
CA GLY A 39 8.40 -7.59 -0.21
C GLY A 39 7.33 -6.56 0.14
N GLY A 40 7.48 -5.81 1.24
CA GLY A 40 6.50 -4.81 1.65
C GLY A 40 5.09 -5.41 1.74
N VAL A 41 4.10 -4.74 1.14
CA VAL A 41 2.69 -5.17 1.16
C VAL A 41 2.45 -6.53 0.49
N LEU A 42 3.31 -6.95 -0.45
CA LEU A 42 3.14 -8.25 -1.14
C LEU A 42 3.29 -9.45 -0.20
N ARG A 43 3.97 -9.30 0.93
CA ARG A 43 4.09 -10.38 1.94
C ARG A 43 2.73 -10.88 2.45
N GLN A 44 1.71 -10.03 2.44
CA GLN A 44 0.36 -10.34 2.90
C GLN A 44 -0.65 -10.56 1.77
N CYS A 45 -0.21 -10.49 0.49
CA CYS A 45 -1.08 -10.69 -0.66
C CYS A 45 -1.20 -12.18 -1.00
N SER A 46 -2.15 -12.89 -0.41
CA SER A 46 -2.42 -14.31 -0.65
C SER A 46 -3.13 -14.59 -1.98
N HIS A 47 -3.77 -13.57 -2.58
CA HIS A 47 -4.41 -13.71 -3.89
C HIS A 47 -3.37 -13.82 -5.01
N ARG A 48 -3.77 -14.45 -6.11
CA ARG A 48 -2.95 -14.59 -7.32
C ARG A 48 -3.11 -13.39 -8.25
N GLY A 49 -2.14 -13.19 -9.15
CA GLY A 49 -2.16 -12.13 -10.16
C GLY A 49 -0.90 -11.27 -10.21
N PHE A 50 0.18 -11.73 -9.58
CA PHE A 50 1.52 -11.14 -9.67
C PHE A 50 2.37 -11.98 -10.64
N GLY A 51 3.14 -11.32 -11.53
CA GLY A 51 3.91 -12.02 -12.55
C GLY A 51 3.07 -13.07 -13.29
N ASP A 52 3.60 -14.29 -13.41
CA ASP A 52 2.92 -15.43 -14.04
C ASP A 52 1.86 -16.07 -13.11
N ASN A 53 0.89 -15.26 -12.66
CA ASN A 53 -0.21 -15.69 -11.80
C ASN A 53 0.23 -16.22 -10.42
N MET A 54 1.28 -15.64 -9.86
CA MET A 54 1.80 -15.94 -8.52
C MET A 54 1.03 -15.21 -7.42
N THR A 55 1.16 -15.68 -6.19
CA THR A 55 0.83 -14.90 -4.99
C THR A 55 1.91 -13.84 -4.74
N GLY A 56 1.63 -12.86 -3.86
CA GLY A 56 2.61 -11.84 -3.50
C GLY A 56 3.91 -12.44 -2.92
N PRO A 57 3.86 -13.35 -1.93
CA PRO A 57 5.05 -14.03 -1.39
C PRO A 57 5.84 -14.80 -2.45
N GLU A 58 5.19 -15.57 -3.33
CA GLU A 58 5.84 -16.30 -4.43
C GLU A 58 6.59 -15.34 -5.37
N TYR A 59 5.97 -14.21 -5.72
CA TYR A 59 6.60 -13.20 -6.56
C TYR A 59 7.80 -12.52 -5.90
N VAL A 60 7.71 -12.22 -4.60
CA VAL A 60 8.86 -11.69 -3.83
C VAL A 60 10.00 -12.71 -3.82
N GLN A 61 9.71 -13.99 -3.59
CA GLN A 61 10.72 -15.05 -3.59
C GLN A 61 11.42 -15.16 -4.95
N LEU A 62 10.70 -15.05 -6.06
CA LEU A 62 11.27 -15.00 -7.41
C LEU A 62 12.27 -13.85 -7.55
N LEU A 63 11.90 -12.63 -7.14
CA LEU A 63 12.77 -11.45 -7.23
C LEU A 63 14.02 -11.56 -6.34
N MET A 64 13.92 -12.30 -5.24
CA MET A 64 15.05 -12.50 -4.32
C MET A 64 16.06 -13.52 -4.81
N GLY A 65 15.73 -14.35 -5.83
CA GLY A 65 16.64 -15.37 -6.36
C GLY A 65 17.99 -14.80 -6.84
N ASP A 66 17.94 -13.66 -7.50
CA ASP A 66 19.11 -12.97 -8.08
C ASP A 66 19.45 -11.67 -7.34
N PHE A 67 18.93 -11.46 -6.13
CA PHE A 67 19.16 -10.22 -5.39
C PHE A 67 20.62 -10.08 -4.95
N PRO A 68 21.33 -8.95 -5.25
CA PRO A 68 22.74 -8.78 -5.00
C PRO A 68 23.11 -8.82 -3.52
N LYS A 69 24.02 -9.70 -3.12
CA LYS A 69 24.50 -9.82 -1.73
C LYS A 69 25.34 -8.61 -1.27
N SER A 70 25.75 -7.75 -2.20
CA SER A 70 26.50 -6.52 -1.91
C SER A 70 25.65 -5.40 -1.32
N VAL A 71 24.31 -5.51 -1.38
CA VAL A 71 23.41 -4.53 -0.79
C VAL A 71 23.39 -4.69 0.73
N ASP A 72 23.69 -3.62 1.48
CA ASP A 72 23.57 -3.58 2.94
C ASP A 72 22.09 -3.42 3.35
N CYS A 73 21.41 -4.52 3.64
CA CYS A 73 20.00 -4.52 4.04
C CYS A 73 19.83 -4.39 5.54
N ARG A 74 19.05 -3.39 5.95
CA ARG A 74 18.72 -3.10 7.35
C ARG A 74 17.22 -3.24 7.58
N PHE A 75 16.82 -4.37 8.13
CA PHE A 75 15.44 -4.67 8.52
C PHE A 75 15.19 -4.36 9.99
N ASN A 76 13.91 -4.30 10.37
CA ASN A 76 13.47 -3.81 11.68
C ASN A 76 14.11 -2.45 11.99
N ALA A 77 14.27 -1.62 10.96
CA ALA A 77 14.96 -0.35 11.00
C ALA A 77 14.08 0.77 10.43
N THR A 78 13.82 1.78 11.21
CA THR A 78 12.96 2.91 10.83
C THR A 78 13.82 4.15 10.63
N VAL A 79 13.71 4.77 9.46
CA VAL A 79 14.29 6.08 9.21
C VAL A 79 13.40 7.12 9.91
N LEU A 80 13.95 7.80 10.88
CA LEU A 80 13.24 8.78 11.71
C LEU A 80 13.27 10.17 11.08
N GLU A 81 14.38 10.51 10.43
CA GLU A 81 14.62 11.82 9.86
C GLU A 81 15.57 11.73 8.67
N VAL A 82 15.31 12.56 7.66
CA VAL A 82 16.22 12.84 6.55
C VAL A 82 16.54 14.34 6.60
N ARG A 83 17.83 14.71 6.55
CA ARG A 83 18.29 16.09 6.71
C ARG A 83 18.85 16.65 5.41
N GLU A 84 18.91 17.99 5.34
CA GLU A 84 19.41 18.72 4.17
C GLU A 84 20.89 18.45 3.85
N ASP A 85 21.68 18.08 4.84
CA ASP A 85 23.11 17.74 4.71
C ASP A 85 23.35 16.32 4.16
N LYS A 86 22.33 15.66 3.63
CA LYS A 86 22.35 14.30 3.11
C LYS A 86 22.70 13.26 4.19
N THR A 87 22.20 13.46 5.40
CA THR A 87 22.26 12.47 6.48
C THR A 87 20.85 11.96 6.82
N ALA A 88 20.76 10.73 7.29
CA ALA A 88 19.54 10.13 7.80
C ALA A 88 19.79 9.55 9.19
N LEU A 89 18.85 9.81 10.12
CA LEU A 89 18.81 9.20 11.44
C LEU A 89 17.94 7.94 11.39
N ILE A 90 18.49 6.81 11.80
CA ILE A 90 17.85 5.50 11.72
C ILE A 90 17.83 4.87 13.09
N SER A 91 16.67 4.33 13.48
CA SER A 91 16.47 3.48 14.65
C SER A 91 16.37 2.02 14.21
N GLN A 92 17.23 1.13 14.70
CA GLN A 92 17.18 -0.29 14.38
C GLN A 92 16.99 -1.13 15.66
N LYS A 93 16.03 -2.03 15.63
CA LYS A 93 15.77 -2.95 16.75
C LYS A 93 17.04 -3.73 17.13
N GLY A 94 17.41 -3.68 18.39
CA GLY A 94 18.59 -4.36 18.92
C GLY A 94 19.93 -3.68 18.65
N LYS A 95 19.97 -2.58 17.86
CA LYS A 95 21.19 -1.82 17.57
C LYS A 95 21.12 -0.36 18.00
N GLY A 96 19.91 0.17 18.29
CA GLY A 96 19.72 1.55 18.70
C GLY A 96 19.72 2.54 17.53
N LEU A 97 20.14 3.78 17.81
CA LEU A 97 20.20 4.88 16.85
C LEU A 97 21.56 4.92 16.16
N PHE A 98 21.55 5.18 14.85
CA PHE A 98 22.76 5.46 14.08
C PHE A 98 22.46 6.41 12.93
N GLU A 99 23.50 7.04 12.39
CA GLU A 99 23.43 7.97 11.28
C GLU A 99 24.10 7.39 10.03
N VAL A 100 23.48 7.67 8.88
CA VAL A 100 23.97 7.32 7.56
C VAL A 100 24.13 8.57 6.74
N CYS A 101 25.31 8.74 6.12
CA CYS A 101 25.56 9.76 5.12
C CYS A 101 25.45 9.13 3.73
N PHE A 102 24.78 9.78 2.80
CA PHE A 102 24.53 9.27 1.45
C PHE A 102 24.73 10.35 0.38
N SER A 103 24.97 9.96 -0.86
CA SER A 103 25.02 10.88 -2.00
C SER A 103 23.64 11.10 -2.61
N GLN A 104 22.85 10.04 -2.75
CA GLN A 104 21.50 10.04 -3.32
C GLN A 104 20.54 9.26 -2.44
N LEU A 105 19.28 9.69 -2.41
CA LEU A 105 18.17 9.03 -1.72
C LEU A 105 17.13 8.52 -2.73
N LEU A 106 16.82 7.23 -2.68
CA LEU A 106 15.68 6.63 -3.37
C LEU A 106 14.57 6.33 -2.35
N LEU A 107 13.48 7.08 -2.44
CA LEU A 107 12.32 6.86 -1.59
C LEU A 107 11.42 5.81 -2.24
N CYS A 108 11.26 4.66 -1.57
CA CYS A 108 10.46 3.50 -2.00
C CYS A 108 9.39 3.13 -0.96
N THR A 109 8.87 4.11 -0.23
CA THR A 109 7.95 3.97 0.90
C THR A 109 6.54 3.50 0.51
N GLY A 110 6.25 3.45 -0.79
CA GLY A 110 4.96 3.00 -1.30
C GLY A 110 3.85 4.05 -1.16
N CYS A 111 2.68 3.61 -0.72
CA CYS A 111 1.49 4.45 -0.62
C CYS A 111 0.73 4.18 0.67
N MET A 112 -0.13 5.14 1.02
CA MET A 112 -1.11 5.04 2.10
C MET A 112 -2.51 4.87 1.51
N GLU A 113 -3.35 4.15 2.20
CA GLU A 113 -4.77 4.07 1.87
C GLU A 113 -5.51 5.33 2.33
N ILE A 114 -6.58 5.67 1.63
CA ILE A 114 -7.54 6.67 2.08
C ILE A 114 -8.32 6.07 3.26
N THR A 115 -8.18 6.66 4.43
CA THR A 115 -8.85 6.22 5.67
C THR A 115 -10.19 6.92 5.85
N ALA A 116 -11.04 6.43 6.78
CA ALA A 116 -12.29 7.10 7.17
C ALA A 116 -12.08 8.57 7.58
N GLY A 117 -10.97 8.88 8.25
CA GLY A 117 -10.65 10.25 8.66
C GLY A 117 -10.27 11.20 7.52
N MET A 118 -10.00 10.68 6.33
CA MET A 118 -9.71 11.46 5.12
C MET A 118 -10.94 11.64 4.23
N LEU A 119 -12.03 10.95 4.53
CA LEU A 119 -13.28 11.04 3.80
C LEU A 119 -14.27 11.98 4.51
N PRO A 120 -15.20 12.61 3.80
CA PRO A 120 -16.30 13.37 4.39
C PRO A 120 -17.33 12.40 5.01
N MET A 121 -16.90 11.63 5.99
CA MET A 121 -17.68 10.59 6.65
C MET A 121 -17.95 11.00 8.10
N GLY A 122 -19.20 11.28 8.40
CA GLY A 122 -19.71 11.64 9.73
C GLY A 122 -20.18 10.45 10.55
N GLY A 123 -20.84 10.75 11.67
CA GLY A 123 -21.42 9.78 12.58
C GLY A 123 -20.51 9.39 13.74
N THR A 124 -20.68 8.17 14.22
CA THR A 124 -19.90 7.63 15.33
C THR A 124 -18.56 7.06 14.85
N ARG A 125 -17.69 6.68 15.79
CA ARG A 125 -16.42 6.01 15.47
C ARG A 125 -16.40 4.58 16.05
N PRO A 126 -17.20 3.68 15.49
CA PRO A 126 -17.32 2.32 16.00
C PRO A 126 -16.13 1.46 15.62
N LYS A 127 -15.93 0.36 16.34
CA LYS A 127 -15.13 -0.77 15.86
C LYS A 127 -15.82 -1.43 14.66
N GLY A 128 -15.04 -1.92 13.69
CA GLY A 128 -15.58 -2.56 12.48
C GLY A 128 -15.46 -1.72 11.21
N VAL A 129 -14.75 -0.58 11.28
CA VAL A 129 -14.40 0.23 10.11
C VAL A 129 -12.90 0.07 9.86
N TYR A 130 -12.53 -0.49 8.71
CA TYR A 130 -11.16 -0.83 8.33
C TYR A 130 -10.85 -0.32 6.93
N THR A 131 -9.59 -0.07 6.62
CA THR A 131 -9.15 0.04 5.22
C THR A 131 -9.05 -1.35 4.59
N ALA A 132 -9.04 -1.43 3.26
CA ALA A 132 -8.96 -2.72 2.57
C ALA A 132 -7.60 -3.40 2.81
N GLY A 133 -6.48 -2.65 2.90
CA GLY A 133 -5.17 -3.21 3.21
C GLY A 133 -5.03 -3.64 4.67
N GLU A 134 -5.67 -2.91 5.62
CA GLU A 134 -5.77 -3.37 7.01
C GLU A 134 -6.54 -4.70 7.08
N ALA A 135 -7.66 -4.80 6.38
CA ALA A 135 -8.43 -6.03 6.30
C ALA A 135 -7.64 -7.18 5.63
N GLN A 136 -6.84 -6.88 4.61
CA GLN A 136 -5.96 -7.86 3.98
C GLN A 136 -4.91 -8.40 4.98
N LEU A 137 -4.30 -7.53 5.78
CA LEU A 137 -3.37 -7.94 6.84
C LEU A 137 -4.05 -8.78 7.91
N MET A 138 -5.25 -8.41 8.35
CA MET A 138 -6.06 -9.17 9.30
C MET A 138 -6.38 -10.56 8.75
N SER A 139 -6.86 -10.65 7.50
CA SER A 139 -7.11 -11.94 6.83
C SER A 139 -5.85 -12.81 6.73
N PHE A 140 -4.70 -12.20 6.41
CA PHE A 140 -3.41 -12.92 6.36
C PHE A 140 -3.02 -13.49 7.72
N LYS A 141 -3.36 -12.80 8.81
CA LYS A 141 -3.16 -13.27 10.19
C LYS A 141 -4.21 -14.27 10.66
N GLY A 142 -5.20 -14.61 9.83
CA GLY A 142 -6.30 -15.50 10.20
C GLY A 142 -7.39 -14.85 11.05
N GLU A 143 -7.42 -13.52 11.11
CA GLU A 143 -8.48 -12.79 11.82
C GLU A 143 -9.74 -12.72 10.95
N GLY A 144 -10.91 -12.97 11.57
CA GLY A 144 -12.21 -12.95 10.90
C GLY A 144 -12.90 -11.60 10.97
N PHE A 145 -13.91 -11.42 10.12
CA PHE A 145 -14.75 -10.23 10.06
C PHE A 145 -16.19 -10.54 10.42
N LYS A 146 -16.87 -9.57 11.01
CA LYS A 146 -18.29 -9.68 11.33
C LYS A 146 -19.13 -9.32 10.10
N SER A 147 -20.08 -10.16 9.77
CA SER A 147 -21.08 -9.92 8.72
C SER A 147 -22.32 -9.18 9.26
N PRO A 148 -23.07 -8.46 8.42
CA PRO A 148 -22.80 -8.19 7.00
C PRO A 148 -21.67 -7.19 6.79
N VAL A 149 -21.01 -7.26 5.63
CA VAL A 149 -19.92 -6.36 5.23
C VAL A 149 -20.40 -5.40 4.15
N VAL A 150 -20.08 -4.12 4.27
CA VAL A 150 -20.19 -3.11 3.20
C VAL A 150 -18.79 -2.73 2.75
N ILE A 151 -18.57 -2.60 1.44
CA ILE A 151 -17.28 -2.18 0.87
C ILE A 151 -17.47 -0.86 0.14
N LEU A 152 -16.70 0.16 0.51
CA LEU A 152 -16.69 1.47 -0.13
C LEU A 152 -15.52 1.55 -1.14
N GLY A 153 -15.84 1.51 -2.41
CA GLY A 153 -14.94 1.52 -3.54
C GLY A 153 -14.89 0.18 -4.29
N SER A 154 -15.07 0.23 -5.60
CA SER A 154 -15.05 -0.91 -6.53
C SER A 154 -13.76 -1.00 -7.36
N GLY A 155 -12.67 -0.42 -6.86
CA GLY A 155 -11.33 -0.62 -7.42
C GLY A 155 -10.82 -2.05 -7.21
N ASP A 156 -9.66 -2.39 -7.79
CA ASP A 156 -9.10 -3.75 -7.73
C ASP A 156 -9.01 -4.28 -6.30
N LEU A 157 -8.48 -3.48 -5.37
CA LEU A 157 -8.33 -3.90 -3.97
C LEU A 157 -9.69 -4.18 -3.31
N GLY A 158 -10.71 -3.34 -3.58
CA GLY A 158 -12.06 -3.54 -3.06
C GLY A 158 -12.68 -4.85 -3.55
N LEU A 159 -12.56 -5.16 -4.85
CA LEU A 159 -13.13 -6.39 -5.42
C LEU A 159 -12.34 -7.65 -5.05
N ILE A 160 -11.00 -7.55 -4.91
CA ILE A 160 -10.16 -8.63 -4.39
C ILE A 160 -10.56 -8.97 -2.95
N MET A 161 -10.74 -7.95 -2.10
CA MET A 161 -11.19 -8.15 -0.72
C MET A 161 -12.62 -8.69 -0.65
N ALA A 162 -13.53 -8.24 -1.51
CA ALA A 162 -14.89 -8.79 -1.59
C ALA A 162 -14.85 -10.30 -1.85
N ARG A 163 -14.05 -10.75 -2.82
CA ARG A 163 -13.88 -12.17 -3.12
C ARG A 163 -13.30 -12.93 -1.93
N GLN A 164 -12.19 -12.44 -1.37
CA GLN A 164 -11.50 -13.08 -0.26
C GLN A 164 -12.40 -13.23 0.97
N LEU A 165 -13.15 -12.19 1.32
CA LEU A 165 -14.09 -12.25 2.45
C LEU A 165 -15.24 -13.20 2.21
N LYS A 166 -15.76 -13.26 0.99
CA LYS A 166 -16.81 -14.22 0.62
C LYS A 166 -16.31 -15.65 0.69
N GLU A 167 -15.08 -15.94 0.23
CA GLU A 167 -14.42 -17.24 0.39
C GLU A 167 -14.23 -17.63 1.87
N GLN A 168 -14.06 -16.64 2.75
CA GLN A 168 -14.01 -16.82 4.21
C GLN A 168 -15.39 -16.94 4.87
N GLY A 169 -16.47 -16.98 4.08
CA GLY A 169 -17.83 -17.14 4.56
C GLY A 169 -18.51 -15.85 5.04
N CYS A 170 -17.94 -14.67 4.76
CA CYS A 170 -18.60 -13.41 5.08
C CYS A 170 -19.74 -13.11 4.11
N ASP A 171 -20.85 -12.61 4.63
CA ASP A 171 -21.94 -12.03 3.85
C ASP A 171 -21.57 -10.59 3.47
N ILE A 172 -21.58 -10.29 2.15
CA ILE A 172 -21.32 -8.94 1.61
C ILE A 172 -22.65 -8.30 1.23
N ALA A 173 -23.10 -7.33 2.02
CA ALA A 173 -24.36 -6.65 1.79
C ALA A 173 -24.37 -5.86 0.48
N CYS A 174 -23.29 -5.11 0.20
CA CYS A 174 -23.09 -4.40 -1.06
C CYS A 174 -21.68 -3.84 -1.19
N ILE A 175 -21.32 -3.46 -2.44
CA ILE A 175 -20.19 -2.61 -2.78
C ILE A 175 -20.75 -1.25 -3.21
N VAL A 176 -20.20 -0.15 -2.68
CA VAL A 176 -20.62 1.22 -2.98
C VAL A 176 -19.54 1.90 -3.80
N GLU A 177 -19.91 2.45 -4.95
CA GLU A 177 -18.97 3.11 -5.89
C GLU A 177 -19.48 4.52 -6.22
N LYS A 178 -18.60 5.50 -6.13
CA LYS A 178 -18.91 6.91 -6.42
C LYS A 178 -19.12 7.22 -7.90
N ASN A 179 -18.48 6.43 -8.76
CA ASN A 179 -18.55 6.59 -10.21
C ASN A 179 -19.75 5.82 -10.79
N ASP A 180 -20.03 6.05 -12.06
CA ASP A 180 -21.08 5.39 -12.84
C ASP A 180 -20.70 3.98 -13.35
N ALA A 181 -19.46 3.56 -13.08
CA ALA A 181 -18.95 2.24 -13.46
C ALA A 181 -17.91 1.73 -12.44
N PRO A 182 -17.73 0.39 -12.33
CA PRO A 182 -16.72 -0.18 -11.45
C PRO A 182 -15.30 0.17 -11.90
N GLY A 183 -14.46 0.59 -10.93
CA GLY A 183 -13.10 1.05 -11.18
C GLY A 183 -12.07 -0.07 -11.40
N ALA A 184 -12.38 -1.31 -11.03
CA ALA A 184 -11.46 -2.44 -11.13
C ALA A 184 -11.24 -2.92 -12.57
N MET A 185 -10.09 -3.55 -12.81
CA MET A 185 -9.81 -4.27 -14.06
C MET A 185 -10.82 -5.42 -14.30
N ALA A 186 -11.09 -5.73 -15.56
CA ALA A 186 -12.09 -6.73 -15.96
C ALA A 186 -11.90 -8.09 -15.26
N ARG A 187 -10.65 -8.53 -15.08
CA ARG A 187 -10.31 -9.79 -14.40
C ARG A 187 -10.79 -9.89 -12.94
N ASN A 188 -11.00 -8.76 -12.28
CA ASN A 188 -11.44 -8.71 -10.88
C ASN A 188 -12.95 -8.51 -10.73
N ARG A 189 -13.68 -8.22 -11.83
CA ARG A 189 -15.12 -7.89 -11.80
C ARG A 189 -16.04 -9.10 -11.62
N GLY A 190 -15.55 -10.33 -11.73
CA GLY A 190 -16.38 -11.54 -11.60
C GLY A 190 -17.24 -11.59 -10.33
N ILE A 191 -16.71 -11.08 -9.21
CA ILE A 191 -17.44 -11.02 -7.92
C ILE A 191 -18.73 -10.17 -8.00
N LEU A 192 -18.81 -9.22 -8.94
CA LEU A 192 -19.99 -8.36 -9.11
C LEU A 192 -21.22 -9.10 -9.63
N ASN A 193 -21.07 -10.34 -10.11
CA ASN A 193 -22.20 -11.21 -10.45
C ASN A 193 -22.86 -11.79 -9.19
N GLU A 194 -22.23 -11.70 -8.04
CA GLU A 194 -22.64 -12.34 -6.79
C GLU A 194 -22.90 -11.35 -5.66
N VAL A 195 -22.41 -10.12 -5.79
CA VAL A 195 -22.50 -9.07 -4.77
C VAL A 195 -23.14 -7.82 -5.39
N PRO A 196 -24.15 -7.22 -4.75
CA PRO A 196 -24.78 -5.99 -5.24
C PRO A 196 -23.78 -4.83 -5.34
N LEU A 197 -23.75 -4.14 -6.49
CA LEU A 197 -22.99 -2.92 -6.72
C LEU A 197 -23.93 -1.72 -6.78
N ILE A 198 -23.68 -0.71 -5.94
CA ILE A 198 -24.43 0.54 -5.89
C ILE A 198 -23.51 1.63 -6.46
N LEU A 199 -23.79 2.05 -7.69
CA LEU A 199 -23.06 3.08 -8.41
C LEU A 199 -23.54 4.50 -8.05
N ASN A 200 -22.75 5.51 -8.45
CA ASN A 200 -23.05 6.92 -8.20
C ASN A 200 -23.35 7.21 -6.74
N SER A 201 -22.69 6.51 -5.81
CA SER A 201 -23.05 6.54 -4.39
C SER A 201 -21.82 6.59 -3.49
N THR A 202 -22.02 7.12 -2.28
CA THR A 202 -21.00 7.21 -1.25
C THR A 202 -21.55 6.81 0.11
N VAL A 203 -20.68 6.75 1.12
CA VAL A 203 -21.04 6.51 2.53
C VAL A 203 -20.72 7.77 3.32
N PRO A 204 -21.68 8.71 3.47
CA PRO A 204 -21.47 9.93 4.23
C PRO A 204 -21.51 9.75 5.74
N GLU A 205 -22.05 8.62 6.25
CA GLU A 205 -22.22 8.44 7.68
C GLU A 205 -22.13 6.98 8.10
N VAL A 206 -21.52 6.74 9.27
CA VAL A 206 -21.45 5.45 9.95
C VAL A 206 -22.06 5.53 11.34
N GLN A 207 -22.80 4.49 11.76
CA GLN A 207 -23.51 4.45 13.03
C GLN A 207 -23.25 3.17 13.81
N GLY A 208 -23.10 3.32 15.12
CA GLY A 208 -22.92 2.24 16.08
C GLY A 208 -22.01 2.65 17.24
N ALA A 209 -22.21 2.03 18.39
CA ALA A 209 -21.34 2.15 19.57
C ALA A 209 -21.57 0.94 20.49
N PRO A 210 -20.53 0.19 20.91
CA PRO A 210 -19.12 0.35 20.56
C PRO A 210 -18.72 -0.24 19.19
N ALA A 211 -19.61 -0.96 18.51
CA ALA A 211 -19.37 -1.61 17.22
C ALA A 211 -20.30 -1.03 16.14
N LEU A 212 -19.87 -1.13 14.88
CA LEU A 212 -20.64 -0.73 13.72
C LEU A 212 -21.96 -1.49 13.65
N GLN A 213 -23.05 -0.78 13.36
CA GLN A 213 -24.40 -1.33 13.22
C GLN A 213 -25.00 -1.04 11.85
N SER A 214 -24.67 0.11 11.26
CA SER A 214 -25.14 0.48 9.94
C SER A 214 -24.28 1.58 9.31
N VAL A 215 -24.45 1.73 8.00
CA VAL A 215 -23.95 2.85 7.21
C VAL A 215 -25.10 3.52 6.47
N THR A 216 -25.00 4.83 6.26
CA THR A 216 -25.86 5.54 5.32
C THR A 216 -25.19 5.53 3.96
N VAL A 217 -25.88 5.01 2.95
CA VAL A 217 -25.46 5.10 1.54
C VAL A 217 -26.27 6.17 0.86
N GLN A 218 -25.61 7.15 0.24
CA GLN A 218 -26.25 8.27 -0.45
C GLN A 218 -25.94 8.23 -1.93
N ASN A 219 -26.98 8.32 -2.76
CA ASN A 219 -26.81 8.52 -4.20
C ASN A 219 -26.39 9.96 -4.48
N LEU A 220 -25.30 10.13 -5.21
CA LEU A 220 -24.69 11.43 -5.50
C LEU A 220 -25.46 12.24 -6.56
N ILE A 221 -26.34 11.59 -7.33
CA ILE A 221 -27.13 12.24 -8.38
C ILE A 221 -28.50 12.66 -7.84
N SER A 222 -29.23 11.74 -7.21
CA SER A 222 -30.59 12.02 -6.69
C SER A 222 -30.58 12.64 -5.29
N GLY A 223 -29.49 12.49 -4.53
CA GLY A 223 -29.42 12.89 -3.12
C GLY A 223 -30.13 11.93 -2.17
N GLU A 224 -30.81 10.91 -2.67
CA GLU A 224 -31.52 9.93 -1.85
C GLU A 224 -30.54 9.12 -0.99
N SER A 225 -30.96 8.85 0.24
CA SER A 225 -30.16 8.11 1.20
C SER A 225 -30.88 6.85 1.68
N LYS A 226 -30.10 5.77 1.89
CA LYS A 226 -30.57 4.50 2.42
C LYS A 226 -29.66 4.03 3.55
N ILE A 227 -30.25 3.59 4.65
CA ILE A 227 -29.51 2.95 5.74
C ILE A 227 -29.33 1.47 5.41
N ILE A 228 -28.08 0.98 5.47
CA ILE A 228 -27.74 -0.42 5.25
C ILE A 228 -27.15 -0.98 6.54
N PRO A 229 -27.82 -1.96 7.18
CA PRO A 229 -27.26 -2.66 8.34
C PRO A 229 -25.95 -3.38 7.95
N CYS A 230 -24.90 -3.19 8.75
CA CYS A 230 -23.64 -3.91 8.58
C CYS A 230 -22.83 -3.90 9.88
N ALA A 231 -21.99 -4.91 10.04
CA ALA A 231 -21.09 -5.03 11.19
C ALA A 231 -19.63 -4.73 10.82
N THR A 232 -19.34 -4.66 9.51
CA THR A 232 -18.03 -4.29 8.98
C THR A 232 -18.17 -3.34 7.78
N LEU A 233 -17.37 -2.26 7.77
CA LEU A 233 -17.19 -1.38 6.62
C LEU A 233 -15.74 -1.46 6.17
N LEU A 234 -15.49 -1.88 4.92
CA LEU A 234 -14.17 -1.81 4.30
C LEU A 234 -14.08 -0.58 3.41
N ILE A 235 -13.03 0.19 3.61
CA ILE A 235 -12.74 1.40 2.83
C ILE A 235 -11.66 1.08 1.81
N ALA A 236 -12.05 1.02 0.53
CA ALA A 236 -11.18 0.87 -0.64
C ALA A 236 -11.26 2.11 -1.54
N ALA A 237 -11.27 3.29 -0.93
CA ALA A 237 -11.58 4.58 -1.57
C ALA A 237 -10.39 5.20 -2.33
N GLY A 238 -9.29 4.49 -2.46
CA GLY A 238 -8.09 4.91 -3.19
C GLY A 238 -6.82 4.91 -2.37
N LEU A 239 -5.72 5.24 -3.05
CA LEU A 239 -4.36 5.27 -2.52
C LEU A 239 -3.74 6.66 -2.71
N LYS A 240 -2.82 7.03 -1.82
CA LYS A 240 -2.05 8.27 -1.87
C LYS A 240 -0.57 7.95 -1.72
N CYS A 241 0.28 8.53 -2.58
CA CYS A 241 1.74 8.39 -2.47
C CYS A 241 2.24 8.81 -1.09
N ASP A 242 3.08 7.99 -0.44
CA ASP A 242 3.66 8.30 0.86
C ASP A 242 5.04 8.97 0.70
N ARG A 243 5.08 10.28 0.88
CA ARG A 243 6.29 11.12 0.85
C ARG A 243 6.51 11.88 2.16
N ALA A 244 5.81 11.49 3.22
CA ALA A 244 5.80 12.26 4.46
C ALA A 244 7.20 12.43 5.07
N LEU A 245 8.08 11.43 4.92
CA LEU A 245 9.43 11.43 5.46
C LEU A 245 10.32 12.57 4.92
N VAL A 246 10.08 12.99 3.67
CA VAL A 246 10.90 14.03 3.00
C VAL A 246 10.12 15.32 2.78
N ARG A 247 9.06 15.54 3.57
CA ARG A 247 8.27 16.78 3.50
C ARG A 247 9.16 18.00 3.74
N GLY A 248 9.10 18.97 2.82
CA GLY A 248 9.96 20.16 2.82
C GLY A 248 11.30 19.97 2.11
N LEU A 249 11.66 18.73 1.73
CA LEU A 249 12.85 18.40 0.96
C LEU A 249 12.54 18.00 -0.49
N ASP A 250 11.28 18.05 -0.90
CA ASP A 250 10.80 17.57 -2.20
C ASP A 250 11.48 18.26 -3.41
N HIS A 251 12.07 19.43 -3.20
CA HIS A 251 12.78 20.20 -4.22
C HIS A 251 14.27 19.81 -4.37
N LYS A 252 14.78 18.92 -3.54
CA LYS A 252 16.20 18.54 -3.56
C LYS A 252 16.48 17.56 -4.70
N ASP A 253 17.50 17.83 -5.50
CA ASP A 253 17.92 17.03 -6.68
C ASP A 253 18.50 15.66 -6.34
N TRP A 254 18.92 15.48 -5.08
CA TRP A 254 19.43 14.22 -4.56
C TRP A 254 18.33 13.28 -4.01
N ILE A 255 17.05 13.65 -4.09
CA ILE A 255 15.91 12.79 -3.75
C ILE A 255 15.23 12.34 -5.03
N SER A 256 15.03 11.05 -5.18
CA SER A 256 14.22 10.46 -6.25
C SER A 256 13.17 9.51 -5.66
N TYR A 257 12.05 9.38 -6.35
CA TYR A 257 10.90 8.60 -5.92
C TYR A 257 10.72 7.39 -6.83
N CYS A 258 10.47 6.21 -6.24
CA CYS A 258 10.27 4.96 -6.98
C CYS A 258 8.95 4.29 -6.61
N GLY A 259 8.30 3.70 -7.59
CA GLY A 259 7.07 2.93 -7.39
C GLY A 259 5.91 3.76 -6.84
N ASN A 260 5.12 3.21 -5.94
CA ASN A 260 3.87 3.85 -5.49
C ASN A 260 4.07 5.11 -4.63
N CYS A 261 5.27 5.45 -4.19
CA CYS A 261 5.53 6.77 -3.63
C CYS A 261 5.79 7.84 -4.70
N HIS A 262 6.14 7.42 -5.93
CA HIS A 262 6.22 8.28 -7.10
C HIS A 262 4.83 8.49 -7.73
N LYS A 263 4.21 7.39 -8.15
CA LYS A 263 2.90 7.32 -8.81
C LYS A 263 2.24 6.00 -8.47
N ILE A 264 0.92 5.98 -8.32
CA ILE A 264 0.18 4.73 -8.09
C ILE A 264 0.14 3.91 -9.39
N TYR A 265 0.73 2.73 -9.34
CA TYR A 265 0.75 1.77 -10.45
C TYR A 265 -0.32 0.69 -10.23
N PRO A 266 -1.11 0.35 -11.27
CA PRO A 266 -2.10 -0.72 -11.16
C PRO A 266 -1.48 -2.12 -11.18
N MET A 267 -0.22 -2.25 -11.66
CA MET A 267 0.48 -3.51 -11.85
C MET A 267 1.91 -3.43 -11.31
N VAL A 268 2.40 -4.54 -10.75
CA VAL A 268 3.77 -4.61 -10.18
C VAL A 268 4.87 -4.47 -11.22
N GLU A 269 4.62 -4.88 -12.47
CA GLU A 269 5.56 -4.78 -13.57
C GLU A 269 5.86 -3.31 -13.92
N GLY A 270 4.82 -2.48 -14.00
CA GLY A 270 4.96 -1.04 -14.24
C GLY A 270 5.70 -0.34 -13.10
N LEU A 271 5.42 -0.76 -11.86
CA LEU A 271 6.10 -0.27 -10.66
C LEU A 271 7.58 -0.66 -10.65
N ALA A 272 7.90 -1.91 -10.99
CA ALA A 272 9.29 -2.40 -11.06
C ALA A 272 10.07 -1.67 -12.17
N ALA A 273 9.47 -1.52 -13.36
CA ALA A 273 10.11 -0.82 -14.50
C ALA A 273 10.41 0.65 -14.17
N ASP A 274 9.48 1.37 -13.52
CA ASP A 274 9.71 2.74 -13.02
C ASP A 274 10.91 2.79 -12.07
N SER A 275 10.99 1.84 -11.14
CA SER A 275 12.04 1.80 -10.14
C SER A 275 13.42 1.51 -10.74
N VAL A 276 13.48 0.60 -11.73
CA VAL A 276 14.72 0.33 -12.51
C VAL A 276 15.15 1.56 -13.27
N SER A 277 14.24 2.23 -13.99
CA SER A 277 14.53 3.44 -14.76
C SER A 277 15.05 4.57 -13.87
N THR A 278 14.38 4.79 -12.74
CA THR A 278 14.79 5.83 -11.77
C THR A 278 16.15 5.51 -11.16
N ALA A 279 16.41 4.26 -10.78
CA ALA A 279 17.70 3.86 -10.20
C ALA A 279 18.86 4.04 -11.20
N ARG A 280 18.67 3.71 -12.49
CA ARG A 280 19.65 3.97 -13.54
C ARG A 280 20.00 5.45 -13.66
N ALA A 281 18.97 6.31 -13.76
CA ALA A 281 19.17 7.76 -13.83
C ALA A 281 19.88 8.34 -12.59
N VAL A 282 19.64 7.76 -11.41
CA VAL A 282 20.35 8.14 -10.17
C VAL A 282 21.80 7.69 -10.20
N CYS A 283 22.10 6.48 -10.68
CA CYS A 283 23.47 5.98 -10.80
C CYS A 283 24.35 6.83 -11.74
N GLU A 284 23.76 7.46 -12.76
CA GLU A 284 24.47 8.36 -13.69
C GLU A 284 24.87 9.71 -13.07
N ARG A 285 24.27 10.07 -11.91
CA ARG A 285 24.56 11.34 -11.21
C ARG A 285 25.72 11.25 -10.23
N ILE A 286 26.26 10.04 -9.98
CA ILE A 286 27.32 9.78 -8.97
C ILE A 286 28.45 8.91 -9.47
#